data_6626fa8a9ec2149d4bdb3b96989ae7a8
#
_entry.id   6626fa8a9ec2149d4bdb3b96989ae7a8
#
_cell.length_a   1.000
_cell.length_b   1.000
_cell.length_c   1.000
_cell.angle_alpha   90.00
_cell.angle_beta   90.00
_cell.angle_gamma   90.00
#
_symmetry.space_group_name_H-M   'P 1'
#
loop_
_entity.id
_entity.type
_entity.pdbx_description
1 polymer ?
#
loop_
_entity_poly.entity_id
_entity_poly.type
_entity_poly.pdbx_seq_one_letter_code
_entity_poly.pdbx_strand_id
1 'polypeptide(L)'
;MEKEVKAVGRKAPIVKTNSKLKEYLRKPGSLIMLILIMLAAAITVGIMVYLVAYIVIRGVPYINADLFAWKYNSDNVSMTPAIINTIIIVAMTLIISVPIGVAAAIYLVEYAKRGSKLVKIIRVTTETLAGIPSIVFGLFGFLAFVLALHWGYSLIAGVLTLAIMVLPTIIRTTEEALIAVPDSFRE
;
A
#
# COMPACT_ATOMS: atom_id res chain seq x y z
N MET A 1 45.58 -3.86 28.89
CA MET A 1 44.48 -2.96 28.50
C MET A 1 44.69 -2.30 27.13
N GLU A 2 45.61 -2.78 26.31
CA GLU A 2 46.00 -2.11 25.03
C GLU A 2 45.75 -2.98 23.78
N LYS A 3 45.08 -4.13 23.92
CA LYS A 3 44.79 -5.05 22.82
C LYS A 3 43.33 -5.09 22.33
N GLU A 4 42.40 -4.36 22.95
CA GLU A 4 41.00 -4.39 22.58
C GLU A 4 40.51 -3.22 21.73
N VAL A 5 41.33 -2.21 21.48
CA VAL A 5 40.89 -0.98 20.72
C VAL A 5 41.11 -1.08 19.20
N LYS A 6 41.69 -2.19 18.69
CA LYS A 6 41.98 -2.34 17.23
C LYS A 6 40.92 -3.07 16.40
N ALA A 7 39.75 -3.37 16.94
CA ALA A 7 38.72 -4.18 16.23
C ALA A 7 37.52 -3.36 15.59
N VAL A 8 37.53 -2.04 15.67
CA VAL A 8 36.38 -1.19 15.18
C VAL A 8 36.69 -0.47 13.87
N GLY A 9 37.47 -1.05 13.02
CA GLY A 9 37.84 -0.47 11.71
C GLY A 9 37.49 -1.35 10.50
N ARG A 10 36.42 -2.17 10.54
CA ARG A 10 35.95 -2.86 9.33
C ARG A 10 35.15 -1.87 8.47
N LYS A 11 35.87 -1.23 7.53
CA LYS A 11 35.23 -0.54 6.39
C LYS A 11 34.32 -1.56 5.71
N ALA A 12 33.00 -1.22 5.63
CA ALA A 12 32.06 -1.99 4.84
C ALA A 12 32.63 -2.18 3.42
N PRO A 13 32.57 -3.39 2.83
CA PRO A 13 33.08 -3.62 1.49
C PRO A 13 32.31 -2.74 0.53
N ILE A 14 33.00 -1.78 -0.10
CA ILE A 14 32.47 -1.02 -1.22
C ILE A 14 32.21 -2.05 -2.32
N VAL A 15 30.95 -2.42 -2.52
CA VAL A 15 30.53 -3.34 -3.58
C VAL A 15 30.84 -2.67 -4.91
N LYS A 16 31.98 -3.01 -5.51
CA LYS A 16 32.35 -2.55 -6.86
C LYS A 16 31.36 -3.16 -7.85
N THR A 17 30.33 -2.41 -8.22
CA THR A 17 29.29 -2.78 -9.20
C THR A 17 29.88 -3.27 -10.53
N ASN A 18 31.06 -2.78 -10.91
CA ASN A 18 31.77 -3.15 -12.15
C ASN A 18 32.32 -4.59 -12.15
N SER A 19 32.51 -5.24 -11.00
CA SER A 19 33.01 -6.61 -10.95
C SER A 19 31.92 -7.65 -11.26
N LYS A 20 30.68 -7.35 -10.90
CA LYS A 20 29.53 -8.23 -11.14
C LYS A 20 29.17 -8.31 -12.63
N LEU A 21 29.21 -7.19 -13.33
CA LEU A 21 28.97 -7.14 -14.80
C LEU A 21 29.99 -8.04 -15.57
N LYS A 22 31.26 -8.02 -15.18
CA LYS A 22 32.28 -8.88 -15.81
C LYS A 22 32.07 -10.38 -15.53
N GLU A 23 31.48 -10.73 -14.40
CA GLU A 23 31.16 -12.11 -14.04
C GLU A 23 29.96 -12.65 -14.84
N TYR A 24 28.96 -11.80 -15.08
CA TYR A 24 27.81 -12.14 -15.96
C TYR A 24 28.21 -12.34 -17.41
N LEU A 25 29.17 -11.56 -17.92
CA LEU A 25 29.71 -11.69 -19.28
C LEU A 25 30.46 -13.01 -19.53
N ARG A 26 30.88 -13.71 -18.48
CA ARG A 26 31.67 -14.95 -18.56
C ARG A 26 30.82 -16.22 -18.66
N LYS A 27 29.49 -16.13 -18.37
CA LYS A 27 28.54 -17.27 -18.43
C LYS A 27 27.46 -16.95 -19.45
N PRO A 28 27.41 -17.60 -20.64
CA PRO A 28 26.48 -17.25 -21.72
C PRO A 28 25.01 -17.35 -21.29
N GLY A 29 24.63 -18.33 -20.47
CA GLY A 29 23.26 -18.46 -19.94
C GLY A 29 22.84 -17.30 -19.04
N SER A 30 23.76 -16.79 -18.19
CA SER A 30 23.50 -15.65 -17.31
C SER A 30 23.35 -14.33 -18.10
N LEU A 31 24.08 -14.20 -19.19
CA LEU A 31 24.01 -13.04 -20.07
C LEU A 31 22.69 -12.99 -20.82
N ILE A 32 22.21 -14.12 -21.33
CA ILE A 32 20.89 -14.22 -21.97
C ILE A 32 19.78 -13.84 -20.99
N MET A 33 19.81 -14.37 -19.76
CA MET A 33 18.85 -14.01 -18.72
C MET A 33 18.89 -12.52 -18.39
N LEU A 34 20.08 -11.93 -18.25
CA LEU A 34 20.23 -10.50 -18.00
C LEU A 34 19.58 -9.66 -19.13
N ILE A 35 19.87 -10.01 -20.39
CA ILE A 35 19.30 -9.30 -21.55
C ILE A 35 17.78 -9.43 -21.56
N LEU A 36 17.22 -10.62 -21.30
CA LEU A 36 15.77 -10.83 -21.23
C LEU A 36 15.12 -9.99 -20.13
N ILE A 37 15.73 -9.96 -18.94
CA ILE A 37 15.22 -9.17 -17.81
C ILE A 37 15.29 -7.67 -18.14
N MET A 38 16.40 -7.19 -18.69
CA MET A 38 16.55 -5.79 -19.08
C MET A 38 15.57 -5.39 -20.18
N LEU A 39 15.36 -6.28 -21.15
CA LEU A 39 14.39 -6.06 -22.23
C LEU A 39 12.96 -6.00 -21.67
N ALA A 40 12.58 -6.95 -20.82
CA ALA A 40 11.27 -6.96 -20.16
C ALA A 40 11.06 -5.69 -19.31
N ALA A 41 12.06 -5.29 -18.54
CA ALA A 41 12.00 -4.06 -17.74
C ALA A 41 11.87 -2.81 -18.64
N ALA A 42 12.64 -2.73 -19.72
CA ALA A 42 12.58 -1.62 -20.67
C ALA A 42 11.21 -1.53 -21.37
N ILE A 43 10.63 -2.67 -21.78
CA ILE A 43 9.29 -2.72 -22.38
C ILE A 43 8.24 -2.26 -21.35
N THR A 44 8.29 -2.77 -20.13
CA THR A 44 7.33 -2.40 -19.07
C THR A 44 7.38 -0.91 -18.76
N VAL A 45 8.59 -0.35 -18.56
CA VAL A 45 8.77 1.08 -18.31
C VAL A 45 8.35 1.89 -19.55
N GLY A 46 8.71 1.44 -20.75
CA GLY A 46 8.34 2.10 -22.01
C GLY A 46 6.82 2.18 -22.19
N ILE A 47 6.09 1.08 -21.95
CA ILE A 47 4.62 1.06 -22.02
C ILE A 47 4.03 1.99 -20.97
N MET A 48 4.54 1.97 -19.73
CA MET A 48 4.05 2.83 -18.67
C MET A 48 4.24 4.32 -19.01
N VAL A 49 5.43 4.70 -19.47
CA VAL A 49 5.71 6.08 -19.88
C VAL A 49 4.84 6.48 -21.09
N TYR A 50 4.69 5.58 -22.06
CA TYR A 50 3.82 5.82 -23.22
C TYR A 50 2.36 6.07 -22.80
N LEU A 51 1.81 5.23 -21.90
CA LEU A 51 0.42 5.39 -21.40
C LEU A 51 0.24 6.72 -20.69
N VAL A 52 1.17 7.07 -19.78
CA VAL A 52 1.12 8.34 -19.06
C VAL A 52 1.20 9.52 -20.02
N ALA A 53 2.18 9.50 -20.94
CA ALA A 53 2.35 10.54 -21.94
C ALA A 53 1.11 10.65 -22.85
N TYR A 54 0.55 9.54 -23.28
CA TYR A 54 -0.66 9.51 -24.11
C TYR A 54 -1.85 10.16 -23.38
N ILE A 55 -2.09 9.79 -22.10
CA ILE A 55 -3.19 10.36 -21.30
C ILE A 55 -2.98 11.87 -21.11
N VAL A 56 -1.76 12.29 -20.75
CA VAL A 56 -1.45 13.71 -20.53
C VAL A 56 -1.61 14.52 -21.82
N ILE A 57 -0.99 14.09 -22.92
CA ILE A 57 -1.03 14.82 -24.19
C ILE A 57 -2.47 14.93 -24.73
N ARG A 58 -3.24 13.85 -24.57
CA ARG A 58 -4.65 13.85 -25.03
C ARG A 58 -5.58 14.54 -24.06
N GLY A 59 -5.30 14.52 -22.74
CA GLY A 59 -6.16 15.09 -21.72
C GLY A 59 -5.99 16.59 -21.50
N VAL A 60 -4.75 17.10 -21.59
CA VAL A 60 -4.44 18.53 -21.31
C VAL A 60 -5.30 19.51 -22.15
N PRO A 61 -5.55 19.31 -23.45
CA PRO A 61 -6.38 20.22 -24.24
C PRO A 61 -7.85 20.33 -23.75
N TYR A 62 -8.34 19.34 -23.00
CA TYR A 62 -9.71 19.32 -22.48
C TYR A 62 -9.84 19.89 -21.06
N ILE A 63 -8.73 20.32 -20.46
CA ILE A 63 -8.75 20.99 -19.15
C ILE A 63 -9.22 22.42 -19.35
N ASN A 64 -10.48 22.67 -19.00
CA ASN A 64 -11.11 23.98 -19.04
C ASN A 64 -11.67 24.36 -17.65
N ALA A 65 -12.13 25.61 -17.49
CA ALA A 65 -12.69 26.09 -16.24
C ALA A 65 -13.99 25.35 -15.83
N ASP A 66 -14.75 24.85 -16.78
CA ASP A 66 -16.01 24.14 -16.53
C ASP A 66 -15.77 22.81 -15.81
N LEU A 67 -14.59 22.18 -16.02
CA LEU A 67 -14.17 20.97 -15.33
C LEU A 67 -14.08 21.18 -13.81
N PHE A 68 -13.81 22.42 -13.36
CA PHE A 68 -13.70 22.81 -11.96
C PHE A 68 -14.97 23.49 -11.44
N ALA A 69 -16.08 23.50 -12.21
CA ALA A 69 -17.34 24.05 -11.77
C ALA A 69 -17.84 23.33 -10.51
N TRP A 70 -18.46 24.09 -9.60
CA TRP A 70 -18.95 23.57 -8.31
C TRP A 70 -20.13 22.61 -8.45
N LYS A 71 -20.95 22.81 -9.47
CA LYS A 71 -22.10 21.94 -9.75
C LYS A 71 -21.80 21.03 -10.94
N TYR A 72 -22.01 19.75 -10.74
CA TYR A 72 -21.97 18.77 -11.81
C TYR A 72 -23.22 18.87 -12.69
N ASN A 73 -23.04 19.03 -13.98
CA ASN A 73 -24.06 18.89 -15.01
C ASN A 73 -23.54 17.95 -16.10
N SER A 74 -24.46 17.34 -16.87
CA SER A 74 -24.05 16.44 -17.98
C SER A 74 -23.26 17.18 -19.07
N ASP A 75 -23.38 18.51 -19.15
CA ASP A 75 -22.70 19.35 -20.14
C ASP A 75 -21.27 19.71 -19.70
N ASN A 76 -21.03 19.96 -18.39
CA ASN A 76 -19.73 20.39 -17.88
C ASN A 76 -18.85 19.26 -17.34
N VAL A 77 -19.43 18.10 -17.03
CA VAL A 77 -18.73 16.93 -16.48
C VAL A 77 -17.73 17.29 -15.37
N SER A 78 -18.13 18.18 -14.45
CA SER A 78 -17.27 18.74 -13.41
C SER A 78 -16.66 17.66 -12.49
N MET A 79 -15.34 17.74 -12.23
CA MET A 79 -14.65 16.84 -11.29
C MET A 79 -14.69 17.34 -9.84
N THR A 80 -15.00 18.60 -9.57
CA THR A 80 -14.93 19.19 -8.22
C THR A 80 -15.74 18.41 -7.18
N PRO A 81 -17.00 18.05 -7.42
CA PRO A 81 -17.76 17.24 -6.46
C PRO A 81 -17.14 15.86 -6.19
N ALA A 82 -16.58 15.22 -7.23
CA ALA A 82 -15.93 13.92 -7.09
C ALA A 82 -14.65 14.01 -6.25
N ILE A 83 -13.84 15.05 -6.44
CA ILE A 83 -12.63 15.31 -5.65
C ILE A 83 -13.00 15.51 -4.17
N ILE A 84 -13.99 16.37 -3.89
CA ILE A 84 -14.44 16.65 -2.52
C ILE A 84 -14.94 15.38 -1.85
N ASN A 85 -15.81 14.62 -2.52
CA ASN A 85 -16.33 13.36 -2.00
C ASN A 85 -15.21 12.36 -1.74
N THR A 86 -14.20 12.28 -2.60
CA THR A 86 -13.03 11.40 -2.40
C THR A 86 -12.27 11.80 -1.13
N ILE A 87 -12.00 13.10 -0.93
CA ILE A 87 -11.32 13.59 0.27
C ILE A 87 -12.14 13.27 1.53
N ILE A 88 -13.45 13.49 1.50
CA ILE A 88 -14.32 13.20 2.63
C ILE A 88 -14.32 11.70 2.96
N ILE A 89 -14.52 10.85 1.95
CA ILE A 89 -14.53 9.38 2.13
C ILE A 89 -13.21 8.90 2.70
N VAL A 90 -12.08 9.35 2.14
CA VAL A 90 -10.74 8.96 2.63
C VAL A 90 -10.54 9.43 4.07
N ALA A 91 -10.83 10.69 4.38
CA ALA A 91 -10.68 11.23 5.73
C ALA A 91 -11.53 10.45 6.75
N MET A 92 -12.80 10.22 6.46
CA MET A 92 -13.70 9.47 7.35
C MET A 92 -13.25 8.01 7.52
N THR A 93 -12.82 7.37 6.44
CA THR A 93 -12.26 6.01 6.48
C THR A 93 -11.05 5.93 7.41
N LEU A 94 -10.10 6.87 7.28
CA LEU A 94 -8.91 6.91 8.12
C LEU A 94 -9.23 7.23 9.60
N ILE A 95 -10.14 8.15 9.85
CA ILE A 95 -10.59 8.48 11.23
C ILE A 95 -11.14 7.25 11.95
N ILE A 96 -11.79 6.35 11.22
CA ILE A 96 -12.33 5.11 11.80
C ILE A 96 -11.27 4.01 11.86
N SER A 97 -10.59 3.75 10.74
CA SER A 97 -9.73 2.57 10.60
C SER A 97 -8.38 2.71 11.30
N VAL A 98 -7.78 3.92 11.33
CA VAL A 98 -6.46 4.12 11.95
C VAL A 98 -6.48 3.90 13.47
N PRO A 99 -7.38 4.52 14.25
CA PRO A 99 -7.42 4.28 15.69
C PRO A 99 -7.68 2.82 16.03
N ILE A 100 -8.62 2.17 15.34
CA ILE A 100 -8.96 0.76 15.57
C ILE A 100 -7.77 -0.15 15.20
N GLY A 101 -7.15 0.07 14.03
CA GLY A 101 -6.04 -0.75 13.55
C GLY A 101 -4.79 -0.60 14.41
N VAL A 102 -4.43 0.63 14.79
CA VAL A 102 -3.29 0.90 15.67
C VAL A 102 -3.52 0.32 17.06
N ALA A 103 -4.70 0.52 17.67
CA ALA A 103 -5.02 -0.05 18.97
C ALA A 103 -4.97 -1.58 18.95
N ALA A 104 -5.49 -2.22 17.90
CA ALA A 104 -5.41 -3.66 17.71
C ALA A 104 -3.95 -4.14 17.58
N ALA A 105 -3.11 -3.46 16.81
CA ALA A 105 -1.70 -3.81 16.66
C ALA A 105 -0.91 -3.67 17.97
N ILE A 106 -1.12 -2.58 18.72
CA ILE A 106 -0.52 -2.39 20.05
C ILE A 106 -0.93 -3.52 20.99
N TYR A 107 -2.23 -3.87 20.99
CA TYR A 107 -2.70 -4.98 21.81
C TYR A 107 -2.00 -6.30 21.45
N LEU A 108 -1.84 -6.59 20.16
CA LEU A 108 -1.23 -7.83 19.67
C LEU A 108 0.27 -7.93 20.00
N VAL A 109 0.99 -6.82 20.04
CA VAL A 109 2.45 -6.79 20.27
C VAL A 109 2.78 -6.65 21.75
N GLU A 110 2.12 -5.75 22.48
CA GLU A 110 2.52 -5.39 23.85
C GLU A 110 1.71 -6.15 24.93
N TYR A 111 0.42 -6.33 24.73
CA TYR A 111 -0.46 -6.86 25.78
C TYR A 111 -0.79 -8.34 25.64
N ALA A 112 -0.72 -8.89 24.45
CA ALA A 112 -1.14 -10.26 24.21
C ALA A 112 -0.05 -11.26 24.66
N LYS A 113 -0.46 -12.30 25.39
CA LYS A 113 0.47 -13.36 25.84
C LYS A 113 1.12 -14.05 24.64
N ARG A 114 2.44 -14.16 24.64
CA ARG A 114 3.22 -14.90 23.62
C ARG A 114 2.68 -16.33 23.52
N GLY A 115 2.30 -16.78 22.30
CA GLY A 115 1.73 -18.12 22.08
C GLY A 115 0.23 -18.25 22.28
N SER A 116 -0.50 -17.17 22.55
CA SER A 116 -1.96 -17.18 22.62
C SER A 116 -2.59 -17.64 21.31
N LYS A 117 -3.53 -18.61 21.37
CA LYS A 117 -4.30 -19.08 20.21
C LYS A 117 -5.08 -17.95 19.54
N LEU A 118 -5.60 -17.01 20.32
CA LEU A 118 -6.35 -15.86 19.84
C LEU A 118 -5.47 -14.94 18.97
N VAL A 119 -4.24 -14.64 19.42
CA VAL A 119 -3.28 -13.85 18.63
C VAL A 119 -2.98 -14.53 17.30
N LYS A 120 -2.75 -15.86 17.31
CA LYS A 120 -2.50 -16.63 16.11
C LYS A 120 -3.68 -16.57 15.13
N ILE A 121 -4.91 -16.69 15.65
CA ILE A 121 -6.13 -16.58 14.81
C ILE A 121 -6.24 -15.21 14.19
N ILE A 122 -6.07 -14.13 14.99
CA ILE A 122 -6.17 -12.76 14.47
C ILE A 122 -5.13 -12.52 13.37
N ARG A 123 -3.86 -12.93 13.58
CA ARG A 123 -2.81 -12.77 12.57
C ARG A 123 -3.15 -13.50 11.27
N VAL A 124 -3.54 -14.78 11.36
CA VAL A 124 -3.92 -15.56 10.18
C VAL A 124 -5.13 -14.94 9.47
N THR A 125 -6.13 -14.48 10.22
CA THR A 125 -7.31 -13.81 9.65
C THR A 125 -6.93 -12.51 8.96
N THR A 126 -6.12 -11.66 9.61
CA THR A 126 -5.64 -10.39 9.03
C THR A 126 -4.82 -10.62 7.76
N GLU A 127 -3.96 -11.63 7.77
CA GLU A 127 -3.14 -11.99 6.60
C GLU A 127 -4.00 -12.54 5.45
N THR A 128 -4.99 -13.36 5.76
CA THR A 128 -5.95 -13.88 4.79
C THR A 128 -6.80 -12.77 4.18
N LEU A 129 -7.32 -11.85 5.02
CA LEU A 129 -8.11 -10.71 4.57
C LEU A 129 -7.28 -9.76 3.69
N ALA A 130 -6.01 -9.52 4.02
CA ALA A 130 -5.13 -8.69 3.20
C ALA A 130 -4.88 -9.29 1.79
N GLY A 131 -5.04 -10.60 1.62
CA GLY A 131 -4.92 -11.29 0.33
C GLY A 131 -6.19 -11.29 -0.52
N ILE A 132 -7.33 -10.85 0.02
CA ILE A 132 -8.61 -10.83 -0.72
C ILE A 132 -8.62 -9.68 -1.73
N PRO A 133 -9.00 -9.93 -3.01
CA PRO A 133 -9.15 -8.86 -3.99
C PRO A 133 -10.17 -7.80 -3.55
N SER A 134 -9.85 -6.52 -3.75
CA SER A 134 -10.69 -5.39 -3.31
C SER A 134 -12.13 -5.42 -3.82
N ILE A 135 -12.37 -6.03 -5.00
CA ILE A 135 -13.71 -6.19 -5.57
C ILE A 135 -14.63 -7.03 -4.66
N VAL A 136 -14.07 -8.01 -3.92
CA VAL A 136 -14.82 -8.84 -2.98
C VAL A 136 -15.31 -8.01 -1.79
N PHE A 137 -14.45 -7.12 -1.26
CA PHE A 137 -14.85 -6.17 -0.22
C PHE A 137 -15.93 -5.20 -0.72
N GLY A 138 -15.82 -4.73 -1.96
CA GLY A 138 -16.84 -3.88 -2.58
C GLY A 138 -18.20 -4.61 -2.70
N LEU A 139 -18.17 -5.87 -3.15
CA LEU A 139 -19.37 -6.70 -3.23
C LEU A 139 -19.96 -6.98 -1.84
N PHE A 140 -19.12 -7.30 -0.86
CA PHE A 140 -19.56 -7.48 0.52
C PHE A 140 -20.25 -6.21 1.06
N GLY A 141 -19.61 -5.06 0.90
CA GLY A 141 -20.16 -3.79 1.35
C GLY A 141 -21.49 -3.44 0.66
N PHE A 142 -21.59 -3.73 -0.62
CA PHE A 142 -22.84 -3.57 -1.37
C PHE A 142 -23.95 -4.48 -0.82
N LEU A 143 -23.67 -5.78 -0.65
CA LEU A 143 -24.68 -6.73 -0.15
C LEU A 143 -25.06 -6.43 1.30
N ALA A 144 -24.08 -6.14 2.16
CA ALA A 144 -24.32 -5.93 3.60
C ALA A 144 -24.92 -4.56 3.89
N PHE A 145 -24.31 -3.47 3.42
CA PHE A 145 -24.72 -2.12 3.81
C PHE A 145 -25.82 -1.56 2.92
N VAL A 146 -25.71 -1.74 1.60
CA VAL A 146 -26.67 -1.17 0.67
C VAL A 146 -27.97 -1.97 0.63
N LEU A 147 -27.87 -3.32 0.50
CA LEU A 147 -29.05 -4.16 0.36
C LEU A 147 -29.60 -4.64 1.71
N ALA A 148 -28.81 -5.34 2.53
CA ALA A 148 -29.31 -5.96 3.75
C ALA A 148 -29.69 -4.93 4.82
N LEU A 149 -28.88 -3.88 5.04
CA LEU A 149 -29.18 -2.80 5.97
C LEU A 149 -30.05 -1.67 5.36
N HIS A 150 -30.37 -1.75 4.08
CA HIS A 150 -31.18 -0.77 3.36
C HIS A 150 -30.66 0.68 3.44
N TRP A 151 -29.33 0.87 3.57
CA TRP A 151 -28.73 2.20 3.64
C TRP A 151 -28.64 2.90 2.28
N GLY A 152 -28.94 2.17 1.21
CA GLY A 152 -28.78 2.67 -0.15
C GLY A 152 -27.33 2.99 -0.51
N TYR A 153 -27.12 3.65 -1.63
CA TYR A 153 -25.80 4.15 -2.04
C TYR A 153 -25.43 5.40 -1.21
N SER A 154 -25.04 5.18 0.02
CA SER A 154 -24.68 6.23 0.96
C SER A 154 -23.18 6.35 1.18
N LEU A 155 -22.72 7.54 1.56
CA LEU A 155 -21.33 7.81 1.90
C LEU A 155 -20.86 6.92 3.06
N ILE A 156 -21.72 6.68 4.06
CA ILE A 156 -21.42 5.83 5.21
C ILE A 156 -21.19 4.38 4.78
N ALA A 157 -21.98 3.83 3.87
CA ALA A 157 -21.78 2.48 3.36
C ALA A 157 -20.43 2.35 2.66
N GLY A 158 -20.02 3.34 1.88
CA GLY A 158 -18.72 3.42 1.25
C GLY A 158 -17.56 3.50 2.26
N VAL A 159 -17.68 4.40 3.24
CA VAL A 159 -16.66 4.59 4.29
C VAL A 159 -16.44 3.32 5.09
N LEU A 160 -17.49 2.63 5.53
CA LEU A 160 -17.37 1.39 6.30
C LEU A 160 -16.79 0.24 5.47
N THR A 161 -17.19 0.14 4.20
CA THR A 161 -16.60 -0.84 3.28
C THR A 161 -15.09 -0.63 3.13
N LEU A 162 -14.67 0.61 2.90
CA LEU A 162 -13.25 0.96 2.80
C LEU A 162 -12.52 0.77 4.13
N ALA A 163 -13.14 1.11 5.26
CA ALA A 163 -12.54 0.91 6.57
C ALA A 163 -12.26 -0.57 6.84
N ILE A 164 -13.19 -1.46 6.55
CA ILE A 164 -12.99 -2.92 6.67
C ILE A 164 -11.87 -3.39 5.74
N MET A 165 -11.80 -2.87 4.52
CA MET A 165 -10.80 -3.25 3.53
C MET A 165 -9.38 -2.84 3.94
N VAL A 166 -9.18 -1.63 4.51
CA VAL A 166 -7.84 -1.12 4.86
C VAL A 166 -7.37 -1.57 6.24
N LEU A 167 -8.29 -1.94 7.13
CA LEU A 167 -8.01 -2.30 8.51
C LEU A 167 -6.96 -3.43 8.67
N PRO A 168 -7.01 -4.54 7.92
CA PRO A 168 -5.97 -5.57 7.96
C PRO A 168 -4.58 -5.05 7.64
N THR A 169 -4.48 -4.17 6.63
CA THR A 169 -3.21 -3.57 6.22
C THR A 169 -2.64 -2.65 7.32
N ILE A 170 -3.49 -1.83 7.95
CA ILE A 170 -3.08 -0.96 9.06
C ILE A 170 -2.59 -1.78 10.26
N ILE A 171 -3.33 -2.83 10.64
CA ILE A 171 -2.93 -3.71 11.75
C ILE A 171 -1.55 -4.31 11.46
N ARG A 172 -1.37 -4.90 10.29
CA ARG A 172 -0.14 -5.59 9.93
C ARG A 172 1.06 -4.66 9.86
N THR A 173 0.95 -3.54 9.15
CA THR A 173 2.07 -2.60 9.01
C THR A 173 2.46 -1.96 10.35
N THR A 174 1.46 -1.67 11.21
CA THR A 174 1.71 -1.16 12.55
C THR A 174 2.36 -2.23 13.44
N GLU A 175 1.91 -3.49 13.36
CA GLU A 175 2.52 -4.61 14.08
C GLU A 175 3.99 -4.81 13.68
N GLU A 176 4.28 -4.83 12.38
CA GLU A 176 5.65 -4.95 11.86
C GLU A 176 6.53 -3.77 12.32
N ALA A 177 6.00 -2.55 12.31
CA ALA A 177 6.71 -1.37 12.80
C ALA A 177 7.02 -1.45 14.30
N LEU A 178 6.05 -1.89 15.12
CA LEU A 178 6.23 -2.05 16.56
C LEU A 178 7.26 -3.13 16.89
N ILE A 179 7.27 -4.25 16.16
CA ILE A 179 8.26 -5.33 16.35
C ILE A 179 9.68 -4.87 16.00
N ALA A 180 9.83 -3.95 15.04
CA ALA A 180 11.12 -3.41 14.62
C ALA A 180 11.76 -2.44 15.65
N VAL A 181 11.00 -1.96 16.65
CA VAL A 181 11.51 -1.09 17.71
C VAL A 181 12.35 -1.91 18.69
N PRO A 182 13.61 -1.51 19.00
CA PRO A 182 14.44 -2.17 20.00
C PRO A 182 13.81 -2.15 21.39
N ASP A 183 14.02 -3.23 22.16
CA ASP A 183 13.42 -3.39 23.50
C ASP A 183 13.83 -2.29 24.48
N SER A 184 15.00 -1.62 24.25
CA SER A 184 15.46 -0.47 25.05
C SER A 184 14.55 0.76 25.03
N PHE A 185 13.62 0.83 24.07
CA PHE A 185 12.64 1.92 23.96
C PHE A 185 11.23 1.52 24.46
N ARG A 186 11.10 0.31 25.02
CA ARG A 186 9.81 -0.22 25.50
C ARG A 186 9.66 -0.18 27.02
N GLU A 187 10.62 0.43 27.73
CA GLU A 187 10.58 0.63 29.19
C GLU A 187 9.72 1.83 29.60
#